data_9d40f95a631b544c80f0fa5782c39c64
#
_entry.id   9d40f95a631b544c80f0fa5782c39c64
#
_cell.length_a   1.000
_cell.length_b   1.000
_cell.length_c   1.000
_cell.angle_alpha   90.00
_cell.angle_beta   90.00
_cell.angle_gamma   90.00
#
_symmetry.space_group_name_H-M   'P 1'
#
loop_
_entity.id
_entity.type
_entity.pdbx_description
1 polymer ?
#
loop_
_entity_poly.entity_id
_entity_poly.type
_entity_poly.pdbx_seq_one_letter_code
_entity_poly.pdbx_strand_id
1 'polypeptide(L)'
;MKRFRWSIAVYFVLFVFVLFVLFNDYSPILIVVGAVVACLIAFIIQFYYPAVLEKRMDRVESFLRSQKNNPSLYIQYVLANRLDDESRTVMEKLMSKYKQVAVQATFKAAYGLYRKELAAVQEAVPYIRYSDYRTYYETALLLEDGKSAQAREHLESIRKQWMRSALLAEIELKAGNSETAINHAREAVSASRGVQRYVLHKEYERTLPQALEAVS
;
A
#
# COMPACT_ATOMS: atom_id res chain seq x y z
N MET A 1 -15.03 9.05 14.77
CA MET A 1 -15.82 10.30 14.88
C MET A 1 -15.14 11.55 14.31
N LYS A 2 -13.87 11.85 14.53
CA LYS A 2 -13.20 13.07 13.99
C LYS A 2 -13.17 13.15 12.45
N ARG A 3 -13.03 12.04 11.74
CA ARG A 3 -12.95 11.98 10.27
C ARG A 3 -14.26 12.33 9.59
N PHE A 4 -15.40 11.91 10.15
CA PHE A 4 -16.74 12.25 9.67
C PHE A 4 -16.98 13.78 9.72
N ARG A 5 -16.49 14.44 10.76
CA ARG A 5 -16.60 15.91 10.91
C ARG A 5 -15.76 16.68 9.88
N TRP A 6 -14.59 16.18 9.49
CA TRP A 6 -13.74 16.79 8.46
C TRP A 6 -14.35 16.67 7.06
N SER A 7 -14.91 15.50 6.72
CA SER A 7 -15.62 15.33 5.45
C SER A 7 -16.82 16.27 5.34
N ILE A 8 -17.58 16.41 6.42
CA ILE A 8 -18.72 17.36 6.45
C ILE A 8 -18.21 18.80 6.27
N ALA A 9 -17.12 19.18 6.91
CA ALA A 9 -16.56 20.54 6.76
C ALA A 9 -16.11 20.82 5.33
N VAL A 10 -15.48 19.85 4.66
CA VAL A 10 -15.09 19.98 3.25
C VAL A 10 -16.31 20.13 2.35
N TYR A 11 -17.34 19.28 2.52
CA TYR A 11 -18.57 19.41 1.74
C TYR A 11 -19.34 20.71 2.04
N PHE A 12 -19.31 21.17 3.27
CA PHE A 12 -19.91 22.44 3.64
C PHE A 12 -19.20 23.63 2.98
N VAL A 13 -17.86 23.65 2.99
CA VAL A 13 -17.07 24.70 2.30
C VAL A 13 -17.33 24.66 0.79
N LEU A 14 -17.40 23.46 0.20
CA LEU A 14 -17.77 23.29 -1.20
C LEU A 14 -19.17 23.82 -1.51
N PHE A 15 -20.14 23.52 -0.68
CA PHE A 15 -21.52 23.99 -0.81
C PHE A 15 -21.60 25.52 -0.72
N VAL A 16 -20.95 26.13 0.28
CA VAL A 16 -20.87 27.59 0.42
C VAL A 16 -20.19 28.23 -0.78
N PHE A 17 -19.10 27.63 -1.30
CA PHE A 17 -18.43 28.11 -2.48
C PHE A 17 -19.34 28.07 -3.73
N VAL A 18 -20.07 26.97 -3.94
CA VAL A 18 -21.03 26.85 -5.04
C VAL A 18 -22.14 27.90 -4.90
N LEU A 19 -22.70 28.10 -3.72
CA LEU A 19 -23.69 29.15 -3.48
C LEU A 19 -23.12 30.53 -3.77
N PHE A 20 -21.92 30.86 -3.30
CA PHE A 20 -21.26 32.11 -3.53
C PHE A 20 -21.10 32.39 -5.04
N VAL A 21 -20.69 31.41 -5.81
CA VAL A 21 -20.50 31.51 -7.25
C VAL A 21 -21.86 31.70 -7.98
N LEU A 22 -22.92 30.96 -7.53
CA LEU A 22 -24.27 31.11 -8.12
C LEU A 22 -24.92 32.48 -7.85
N PHE A 23 -24.64 33.06 -6.67
CA PHE A 23 -25.22 34.38 -6.31
C PHE A 23 -24.51 35.58 -6.93
N ASN A 24 -23.31 35.40 -7.52
CA ASN A 24 -22.53 36.51 -8.08
C ASN A 24 -22.47 36.51 -9.61
N ASP A 25 -23.40 35.84 -10.31
CA ASP A 25 -23.53 35.83 -11.80
C ASP A 25 -22.22 35.50 -12.54
N TYR A 26 -21.36 34.65 -11.95
CA TYR A 26 -20.15 34.17 -12.60
C TYR A 26 -20.46 33.30 -13.83
N SER A 27 -19.58 33.36 -14.82
CA SER A 27 -19.66 32.52 -16.02
C SER A 27 -19.84 31.03 -15.64
N PRO A 28 -20.74 30.28 -16.31
CA PRO A 28 -20.92 28.84 -16.08
C PRO A 28 -19.61 28.03 -16.14
N ILE A 29 -18.65 28.48 -16.94
CA ILE A 29 -17.32 27.85 -17.04
C ILE A 29 -16.56 27.93 -15.70
N LEU A 30 -16.62 29.07 -15.02
CA LEU A 30 -15.97 29.27 -13.73
C LEU A 30 -16.60 28.36 -12.64
N ILE A 31 -17.92 28.15 -12.71
CA ILE A 31 -18.62 27.23 -11.80
C ILE A 31 -18.11 25.80 -11.99
N VAL A 32 -18.04 25.35 -13.25
CA VAL A 32 -17.55 23.98 -13.57
C VAL A 32 -16.09 23.81 -13.14
N VAL A 33 -15.22 24.77 -13.44
CA VAL A 33 -13.80 24.73 -13.03
C VAL A 33 -13.68 24.68 -11.53
N GLY A 34 -14.42 25.52 -10.81
CA GLY A 34 -14.43 25.53 -9.35
C GLY A 34 -14.89 24.20 -8.76
N ALA A 35 -15.95 23.59 -9.29
CA ALA A 35 -16.43 22.28 -8.86
C ALA A 35 -15.40 21.16 -9.09
N VAL A 36 -14.72 21.15 -10.24
CA VAL A 36 -13.65 20.20 -10.56
C VAL A 36 -12.49 20.34 -9.58
N VAL A 37 -12.00 21.56 -9.34
CA VAL A 37 -10.91 21.82 -8.38
C VAL A 37 -11.30 21.36 -6.98
N ALA A 38 -12.50 21.63 -6.57
CA ALA A 38 -13.03 21.24 -5.28
C ALA A 38 -13.13 19.71 -5.13
N CYS A 39 -13.59 19.00 -6.17
CA CYS A 39 -13.61 17.53 -6.19
C CYS A 39 -12.18 16.95 -6.12
N LEU A 40 -11.22 17.55 -6.82
CA LEU A 40 -9.81 17.13 -6.76
C LEU A 40 -9.22 17.31 -5.35
N ILE A 41 -9.45 18.45 -4.72
CA ILE A 41 -9.01 18.70 -3.34
C ILE A 41 -9.64 17.68 -2.39
N ALA A 42 -10.94 17.43 -2.50
CA ALA A 42 -11.63 16.44 -1.70
C ALA A 42 -11.05 15.02 -1.90
N PHE A 43 -10.78 14.63 -3.16
CA PHE A 43 -10.14 13.36 -3.49
C PHE A 43 -8.73 13.26 -2.88
N ILE A 44 -7.92 14.31 -2.99
CA ILE A 44 -6.56 14.33 -2.42
C ILE A 44 -6.62 14.14 -0.90
N ILE A 45 -7.47 14.88 -0.19
CA ILE A 45 -7.55 14.83 1.27
C ILE A 45 -8.14 13.50 1.76
N GLN A 46 -9.19 13.00 1.11
CA GLN A 46 -9.93 11.84 1.61
C GLN A 46 -9.33 10.51 1.17
N PHE A 47 -8.67 10.48 0.02
CA PHE A 47 -8.19 9.25 -0.59
C PHE A 47 -6.68 9.22 -0.79
N TYR A 48 -6.13 10.18 -1.55
CA TYR A 48 -4.72 10.16 -1.92
C TYR A 48 -3.79 10.33 -0.71
N TYR A 49 -4.06 11.31 0.15
CA TYR A 49 -3.22 11.58 1.31
C TYR A 49 -3.13 10.38 2.27
N PRO A 50 -4.23 9.76 2.74
CA PRO A 50 -4.15 8.62 3.64
C PRO A 50 -3.58 7.35 2.97
N ALA A 51 -3.79 7.19 1.65
CA ALA A 51 -3.28 6.03 0.92
C ALA A 51 -1.77 6.10 0.64
N VAL A 52 -1.23 7.31 0.37
CA VAL A 52 0.12 7.47 -0.19
C VAL A 52 1.06 8.26 0.73
N LEU A 53 0.58 9.27 1.44
CA LEU A 53 1.44 10.25 2.13
C LEU A 53 1.40 10.16 3.67
N GLU A 54 0.34 9.60 4.24
CA GLU A 54 0.16 9.55 5.71
C GLU A 54 1.25 8.67 6.36
N LYS A 55 1.79 9.16 7.47
CA LYS A 55 2.79 8.43 8.26
C LYS A 55 2.22 7.82 9.55
N ARG A 56 1.08 8.29 10.01
CA ARG A 56 0.44 7.81 11.23
C ARG A 56 -0.33 6.52 10.97
N MET A 57 0.06 5.46 11.66
CA MET A 57 -0.48 4.11 11.47
C MET A 57 -1.96 4.01 11.81
N ASP A 58 -2.40 4.65 12.90
CA ASP A 58 -3.79 4.69 13.32
C ASP A 58 -4.72 5.29 12.24
N ARG A 59 -4.23 6.31 11.52
CA ARG A 59 -4.98 6.94 10.42
C ARG A 59 -5.04 6.07 9.18
N VAL A 60 -3.92 5.46 8.80
CA VAL A 60 -3.87 4.55 7.64
C VAL A 60 -4.75 3.33 7.90
N GLU A 61 -4.68 2.74 9.09
CA GLU A 61 -5.53 1.62 9.47
C GLU A 61 -7.02 1.98 9.40
N SER A 62 -7.42 3.09 10.02
CA SER A 62 -8.80 3.57 9.96
C SER A 62 -9.26 3.83 8.52
N PHE A 63 -8.37 4.34 7.66
CA PHE A 63 -8.65 4.51 6.23
C PHE A 63 -8.87 3.17 5.55
N LEU A 64 -7.94 2.21 5.68
CA LEU A 64 -8.05 0.90 5.05
C LEU A 64 -9.29 0.13 5.51
N ARG A 65 -9.60 0.15 6.81
CA ARG A 65 -10.83 -0.45 7.36
C ARG A 65 -12.09 0.13 6.76
N SER A 66 -12.09 1.43 6.41
CA SER A 66 -13.23 2.08 5.76
C SER A 66 -13.40 1.68 4.28
N GLN A 67 -12.39 1.04 3.67
CA GLN A 67 -12.36 0.70 2.25
C GLN A 67 -12.96 -0.70 1.92
N LYS A 68 -13.85 -1.26 2.75
CA LYS A 68 -14.47 -2.58 2.53
C LYS A 68 -15.11 -2.76 1.14
N ASN A 69 -15.62 -1.68 0.57
CA ASN A 69 -16.22 -1.66 -0.76
C ASN A 69 -15.17 -1.51 -1.89
N ASN A 70 -13.91 -1.24 -1.56
CA ASN A 70 -12.81 -1.15 -2.50
C ASN A 70 -11.81 -2.29 -2.25
N PRO A 71 -12.00 -3.46 -2.89
CA PRO A 71 -11.23 -4.65 -2.56
C PRO A 71 -9.72 -4.49 -2.82
N SER A 72 -9.29 -3.60 -3.75
CA SER A 72 -7.86 -3.37 -4.02
C SER A 72 -7.10 -2.63 -2.90
N LEU A 73 -7.79 -1.85 -2.10
CA LEU A 73 -7.23 -1.25 -0.89
C LEU A 73 -7.48 -2.12 0.34
N TYR A 74 -8.68 -2.70 0.43
CA TYR A 74 -9.05 -3.49 1.59
C TYR A 74 -8.21 -4.76 1.73
N ILE A 75 -7.76 -5.36 0.63
CA ILE A 75 -6.85 -6.51 0.66
C ILE A 75 -5.56 -6.21 1.43
N GLN A 76 -5.02 -4.98 1.33
CA GLN A 76 -3.82 -4.57 2.05
C GLN A 76 -4.02 -4.62 3.57
N TYR A 77 -5.21 -4.20 4.04
CA TYR A 77 -5.59 -4.32 5.45
C TYR A 77 -5.71 -5.79 5.88
N VAL A 78 -6.40 -6.57 5.07
CA VAL A 78 -6.70 -7.98 5.38
C VAL A 78 -5.42 -8.82 5.46
N LEU A 79 -4.51 -8.69 4.47
CA LEU A 79 -3.24 -9.42 4.48
C LEU A 79 -2.31 -8.94 5.60
N ALA A 80 -2.21 -7.63 5.82
CA ALA A 80 -1.37 -7.07 6.88
C ALA A 80 -1.80 -7.50 8.28
N ASN A 81 -3.09 -7.74 8.52
CA ASN A 81 -3.62 -8.18 9.81
C ASN A 81 -3.87 -9.69 9.90
N ARG A 82 -3.46 -10.47 8.91
CA ARG A 82 -3.61 -11.94 8.88
C ARG A 82 -5.08 -12.39 9.05
N LEU A 83 -6.01 -11.73 8.38
CA LEU A 83 -7.43 -12.08 8.38
C LEU A 83 -7.72 -13.14 7.31
N ASP A 84 -7.40 -14.39 7.60
CA ASP A 84 -7.39 -15.50 6.63
C ASP A 84 -8.74 -15.72 5.96
N ASP A 85 -9.83 -15.74 6.72
CA ASP A 85 -11.19 -15.96 6.18
C ASP A 85 -11.61 -14.82 5.24
N GLU A 86 -11.32 -13.56 5.62
CA GLU A 86 -11.62 -12.41 4.78
C GLU A 86 -10.72 -12.37 3.54
N SER A 87 -9.48 -12.83 3.63
CA SER A 87 -8.48 -12.76 2.56
C SER A 87 -8.95 -13.50 1.30
N ARG A 88 -9.52 -14.70 1.45
CA ARG A 88 -10.10 -15.49 0.36
C ARG A 88 -11.26 -14.74 -0.31
N THR A 89 -12.21 -14.28 0.48
CA THR A 89 -13.39 -13.55 -0.02
C THR A 89 -13.00 -12.27 -0.77
N VAL A 90 -12.01 -11.54 -0.26
CA VAL A 90 -11.53 -10.31 -0.92
C VAL A 90 -10.79 -10.63 -2.21
N MET A 91 -9.98 -11.70 -2.25
CA MET A 91 -9.31 -12.15 -3.47
C MET A 91 -10.31 -12.56 -4.55
N GLU A 92 -11.36 -13.29 -4.22
CA GLU A 92 -12.43 -13.66 -5.16
C GLU A 92 -13.09 -12.40 -5.75
N LYS A 93 -13.39 -11.40 -4.92
CA LYS A 93 -13.91 -10.10 -5.38
C LYS A 93 -12.92 -9.37 -6.29
N LEU A 94 -11.61 -9.42 -6.00
CA LEU A 94 -10.58 -8.83 -6.86
C LEU A 94 -10.53 -9.51 -8.23
N MET A 95 -10.53 -10.83 -8.26
CA MET A 95 -10.49 -11.61 -9.51
C MET A 95 -11.76 -11.40 -10.36
N SER A 96 -12.92 -11.23 -9.73
CA SER A 96 -14.17 -10.92 -10.43
C SER A 96 -14.20 -9.48 -10.98
N LYS A 97 -13.69 -8.51 -10.20
CA LYS A 97 -13.72 -7.08 -10.53
C LYS A 97 -12.72 -6.69 -11.63
N TYR A 98 -11.49 -7.21 -11.53
CA TYR A 98 -10.41 -6.86 -12.46
C TYR A 98 -10.18 -8.02 -13.44
N LYS A 99 -10.43 -7.78 -14.74
CA LYS A 99 -10.22 -8.80 -15.80
C LYS A 99 -8.84 -8.73 -16.45
N GLN A 100 -8.08 -7.66 -16.17
CA GLN A 100 -6.75 -7.47 -16.73
C GLN A 100 -5.74 -8.37 -16.01
N VAL A 101 -5.07 -9.24 -16.77
CA VAL A 101 -4.09 -10.21 -16.24
C VAL A 101 -3.00 -9.51 -15.42
N ALA A 102 -2.47 -8.39 -15.92
CA ALA A 102 -1.41 -7.64 -15.23
C ALA A 102 -1.83 -7.07 -13.86
N VAL A 103 -3.11 -6.69 -13.70
CA VAL A 103 -3.66 -6.23 -12.42
C VAL A 103 -3.85 -7.41 -11.47
N GLN A 104 -4.43 -8.51 -11.97
CA GLN A 104 -4.61 -9.73 -11.18
C GLN A 104 -3.29 -10.31 -10.72
N ALA A 105 -2.25 -10.29 -11.58
CA ALA A 105 -0.94 -10.85 -11.28
C ALA A 105 -0.30 -10.26 -10.02
N THR A 106 -0.39 -8.93 -9.85
CA THR A 106 0.16 -8.27 -8.65
C THR A 106 -0.54 -8.74 -7.36
N PHE A 107 -1.87 -8.90 -7.40
CA PHE A 107 -2.62 -9.40 -6.23
C PHE A 107 -2.39 -10.88 -5.99
N LYS A 108 -2.29 -11.70 -7.05
CA LYS A 108 -1.97 -13.14 -6.95
C LYS A 108 -0.59 -13.35 -6.34
N ALA A 109 0.42 -12.59 -6.77
CA ALA A 109 1.76 -12.68 -6.21
C ALA A 109 1.77 -12.29 -4.72
N ALA A 110 1.12 -11.18 -4.34
CA ALA A 110 1.03 -10.77 -2.94
C ALA A 110 0.30 -11.82 -2.07
N TYR A 111 -0.80 -12.36 -2.58
CA TYR A 111 -1.57 -13.38 -1.87
C TYR A 111 -0.83 -14.71 -1.80
N GLY A 112 -0.12 -15.11 -2.87
CA GLY A 112 0.71 -16.31 -2.90
C GLY A 112 1.84 -16.26 -1.88
N LEU A 113 2.55 -15.13 -1.75
CA LEU A 113 3.55 -14.95 -0.67
C LEU A 113 2.91 -15.04 0.71
N TYR A 114 1.77 -14.38 0.89
CA TYR A 114 1.02 -14.44 2.15
C TYR A 114 0.65 -15.87 2.55
N ARG A 115 0.23 -16.70 1.59
CA ARG A 115 -0.16 -18.10 1.76
C ARG A 115 1.02 -19.07 1.75
N LYS A 116 2.24 -18.59 1.43
CA LYS A 116 3.43 -19.40 1.14
C LYS A 116 3.24 -20.38 -0.04
N GLU A 117 2.40 -19.99 -0.99
CA GLU A 117 2.10 -20.73 -2.23
C GLU A 117 3.06 -20.24 -3.33
N LEU A 118 4.34 -20.62 -3.25
CA LEU A 118 5.39 -20.08 -4.13
C LEU A 118 5.15 -20.38 -5.61
N ALA A 119 4.54 -21.51 -5.95
CA ALA A 119 4.16 -21.83 -7.33
C ALA A 119 3.19 -20.80 -7.92
N ALA A 120 2.20 -20.34 -7.13
CA ALA A 120 1.27 -19.31 -7.56
C ALA A 120 1.96 -17.94 -7.74
N VAL A 121 2.97 -17.63 -6.92
CA VAL A 121 3.80 -16.42 -7.09
C VAL A 121 4.59 -16.53 -8.39
N GLN A 122 5.28 -17.64 -8.64
CA GLN A 122 6.10 -17.86 -9.83
C GLN A 122 5.27 -17.78 -11.12
N GLU A 123 4.05 -18.32 -11.13
CA GLU A 123 3.13 -18.19 -12.26
C GLU A 123 2.68 -16.75 -12.50
N ALA A 124 2.47 -15.96 -11.45
CA ALA A 124 1.96 -14.60 -11.56
C ALA A 124 3.03 -13.57 -11.98
N VAL A 125 4.27 -13.72 -11.51
CA VAL A 125 5.37 -12.75 -11.66
C VAL A 125 5.60 -12.27 -13.10
N PRO A 126 5.62 -13.12 -14.16
CA PRO A 126 5.85 -12.69 -15.53
C PRO A 126 4.83 -11.66 -16.04
N TYR A 127 3.62 -11.67 -15.48
CA TYR A 127 2.52 -10.80 -15.89
C TYR A 127 2.46 -9.47 -15.11
N ILE A 128 3.32 -9.27 -14.10
CA ILE A 128 3.37 -8.02 -13.35
C ILE A 128 3.93 -6.91 -14.24
N ARG A 129 3.13 -5.85 -14.44
CA ARG A 129 3.48 -4.75 -15.35
C ARG A 129 4.62 -3.87 -14.83
N TYR A 130 4.62 -3.59 -13.52
CA TYR A 130 5.57 -2.65 -12.91
C TYR A 130 6.88 -3.36 -12.57
N SER A 131 8.01 -2.92 -13.17
CA SER A 131 9.32 -3.53 -13.02
C SER A 131 9.75 -3.71 -11.56
N ASP A 132 9.69 -2.65 -10.74
CA ASP A 132 10.07 -2.73 -9.33
C ASP A 132 9.29 -3.80 -8.54
N TYR A 133 7.98 -3.95 -8.81
CA TYR A 133 7.18 -5.00 -8.16
C TYR A 133 7.49 -6.40 -8.70
N ARG A 134 7.76 -6.51 -10.01
CA ARG A 134 8.19 -7.79 -10.60
C ARG A 134 9.49 -8.24 -9.96
N THR A 135 10.51 -7.39 -9.97
CA THR A 135 11.80 -7.68 -9.35
C THR A 135 11.68 -7.98 -7.87
N TYR A 136 10.81 -7.26 -7.15
CA TYR A 136 10.53 -7.55 -5.73
C TYR A 136 10.08 -8.99 -5.51
N TYR A 137 9.09 -9.47 -6.29
CA TYR A 137 8.59 -10.84 -6.15
C TYR A 137 9.58 -11.89 -6.67
N GLU A 138 10.33 -11.60 -7.75
CA GLU A 138 11.43 -12.46 -8.21
C GLU A 138 12.49 -12.63 -7.11
N THR A 139 12.88 -11.53 -6.47
CA THR A 139 13.83 -11.56 -5.36
C THR A 139 13.30 -12.33 -4.15
N ALA A 140 12.03 -12.15 -3.81
CA ALA A 140 11.38 -12.91 -2.74
C ALA A 140 11.37 -14.43 -3.03
N LEU A 141 11.12 -14.84 -4.28
CA LEU A 141 11.22 -16.24 -4.69
C LEU A 141 12.64 -16.79 -4.54
N LEU A 142 13.66 -16.02 -4.97
CA LEU A 142 15.07 -16.41 -4.79
C LEU A 142 15.44 -16.61 -3.31
N LEU A 143 14.89 -15.75 -2.43
CA LEU A 143 15.10 -15.88 -0.98
C LEU A 143 14.44 -17.13 -0.40
N GLU A 144 13.26 -17.50 -0.87
CA GLU A 144 12.60 -18.73 -0.45
C GLU A 144 13.35 -19.99 -0.96
N ASP A 145 13.98 -19.89 -2.15
CA ASP A 145 14.86 -20.92 -2.72
C ASP A 145 16.26 -20.98 -2.06
N GLY A 146 16.56 -20.12 -1.06
CA GLY A 146 17.87 -20.05 -0.42
C GLY A 146 18.97 -19.40 -1.24
N LYS A 147 18.65 -18.76 -2.37
CA LYS A 147 19.60 -18.13 -3.33
C LYS A 147 19.91 -16.68 -2.95
N SER A 148 20.36 -16.45 -1.72
CA SER A 148 20.57 -15.10 -1.15
C SER A 148 21.56 -14.25 -1.94
N ALA A 149 22.61 -14.84 -2.57
CA ALA A 149 23.56 -14.11 -3.39
C ALA A 149 22.89 -13.52 -4.65
N GLN A 150 22.11 -14.33 -5.37
CA GLN A 150 21.36 -13.86 -6.55
C GLN A 150 20.29 -12.85 -6.15
N ALA A 151 19.63 -13.04 -5.01
CA ALA A 151 18.66 -12.09 -4.48
C ALA A 151 19.31 -10.71 -4.26
N ARG A 152 20.56 -10.64 -3.76
CA ARG A 152 21.28 -9.37 -3.58
C ARG A 152 21.57 -8.65 -4.91
N GLU A 153 21.94 -9.37 -5.97
CA GLU A 153 22.18 -8.78 -7.29
C GLU A 153 20.90 -8.14 -7.87
N HIS A 154 19.75 -8.75 -7.65
CA HIS A 154 18.46 -8.21 -8.09
C HIS A 154 18.10 -6.87 -7.43
N LEU A 155 18.60 -6.60 -6.21
CA LEU A 155 18.28 -5.36 -5.48
C LEU A 155 18.76 -4.09 -6.19
N GLU A 156 19.82 -4.16 -6.97
CA GLU A 156 20.37 -3.00 -7.69
C GLU A 156 19.37 -2.43 -8.72
N SER A 157 18.51 -3.27 -9.27
CA SER A 157 17.50 -2.86 -10.24
C SER A 157 16.24 -2.24 -9.60
N ILE A 158 16.05 -2.37 -8.28
CA ILE A 158 14.90 -1.81 -7.56
C ILE A 158 15.17 -0.34 -7.21
N ARG A 159 14.38 0.56 -7.81
CA ARG A 159 14.51 2.01 -7.58
C ARG A 159 13.89 2.48 -6.27
N LYS A 160 12.84 1.78 -5.79
CA LYS A 160 12.14 2.17 -4.56
C LYS A 160 12.94 1.76 -3.33
N GLN A 161 13.48 2.74 -2.62
CA GLN A 161 14.31 2.53 -1.42
C GLN A 161 13.65 1.60 -0.39
N TRP A 162 12.36 1.83 -0.05
CA TRP A 162 11.68 1.00 0.93
C TRP A 162 11.59 -0.49 0.53
N MET A 163 11.44 -0.80 -0.77
CA MET A 163 11.41 -2.19 -1.26
C MET A 163 12.79 -2.83 -1.11
N ARG A 164 13.83 -2.11 -1.52
CA ARG A 164 15.22 -2.59 -1.43
C ARG A 164 15.60 -2.84 0.02
N SER A 165 15.32 -1.89 0.92
CA SER A 165 15.63 -2.04 2.34
C SER A 165 14.81 -3.16 3.00
N ALA A 166 13.55 -3.37 2.59
CA ALA A 166 12.72 -4.48 3.09
C ALA A 166 13.30 -5.86 2.70
N LEU A 167 13.74 -6.01 1.45
CA LEU A 167 14.37 -7.24 0.99
C LEU A 167 15.75 -7.46 1.64
N LEU A 168 16.55 -6.40 1.85
CA LEU A 168 17.80 -6.49 2.61
C LEU A 168 17.54 -6.96 4.03
N ALA A 169 16.51 -6.44 4.71
CA ALA A 169 16.14 -6.89 6.04
C ALA A 169 15.84 -8.40 6.05
N GLU A 170 15.13 -8.90 5.05
CA GLU A 170 14.81 -10.33 4.93
C GLU A 170 16.05 -11.18 4.64
N ILE A 171 16.94 -10.72 3.74
CA ILE A 171 18.21 -11.38 3.45
C ILE A 171 19.06 -11.51 4.72
N GLU A 172 19.24 -10.42 5.47
CA GLU A 172 20.04 -10.42 6.69
C GLU A 172 19.41 -11.27 7.80
N LEU A 173 18.07 -11.24 7.89
CA LEU A 173 17.35 -12.07 8.87
C LEU A 173 17.54 -13.56 8.58
N LYS A 174 17.44 -13.99 7.32
CA LYS A 174 17.69 -15.37 6.90
C LYS A 174 19.16 -15.78 7.06
N ALA A 175 20.09 -14.82 6.96
CA ALA A 175 21.54 -15.04 7.23
C ALA A 175 21.87 -15.08 8.73
N GLY A 176 20.92 -14.81 9.63
CA GLY A 176 21.16 -14.76 11.08
C GLY A 176 21.71 -13.41 11.58
N ASN A 177 21.86 -12.41 10.73
CA ASN A 177 22.40 -11.09 11.04
C ASN A 177 21.30 -10.16 11.59
N SER A 178 20.77 -10.47 12.77
CA SER A 178 19.59 -9.79 13.33
C SER A 178 19.75 -8.27 13.47
N GLU A 179 20.91 -7.77 13.90
CA GLU A 179 21.13 -6.33 14.07
C GLU A 179 21.07 -5.59 12.73
N THR A 180 21.73 -6.13 11.70
CA THR A 180 21.70 -5.58 10.34
C THR A 180 20.29 -5.63 9.74
N ALA A 181 19.57 -6.73 9.98
CA ALA A 181 18.18 -6.89 9.57
C ALA A 181 17.27 -5.80 10.21
N ILE A 182 17.43 -5.54 11.51
CA ILE A 182 16.71 -4.48 12.24
C ILE A 182 16.99 -3.10 11.62
N ASN A 183 18.24 -2.80 11.30
CA ASN A 183 18.60 -1.52 10.70
C ASN A 183 17.96 -1.33 9.31
N HIS A 184 18.00 -2.35 8.45
CA HIS A 184 17.33 -2.31 7.15
C HIS A 184 15.79 -2.25 7.27
N ALA A 185 15.19 -2.97 8.22
CA ALA A 185 13.77 -2.89 8.50
C ALA A 185 13.34 -1.48 8.92
N ARG A 186 14.13 -0.83 9.80
CA ARG A 186 13.91 0.57 10.21
C ARG A 186 14.00 1.52 9.04
N GLU A 187 15.00 1.35 8.17
CA GLU A 187 15.14 2.13 6.95
C GLU A 187 13.93 1.95 6.02
N ALA A 188 13.46 0.70 5.80
CA ALA A 188 12.30 0.40 4.98
C ALA A 188 11.04 1.12 5.48
N VAL A 189 10.78 1.08 6.80
CA VAL A 189 9.65 1.79 7.41
C VAL A 189 9.81 3.30 7.26
N SER A 190 11.00 3.85 7.48
CA SER A 190 11.27 5.29 7.39
C SER A 190 11.10 5.83 5.97
N ALA A 191 11.53 5.07 4.97
CA ALA A 191 11.41 5.41 3.55
C ALA A 191 10.00 5.22 2.99
N SER A 192 9.13 4.48 3.69
CA SER A 192 7.76 4.20 3.25
C SER A 192 6.73 5.20 3.81
N ARG A 193 5.56 5.28 3.15
CA ARG A 193 4.43 6.12 3.56
C ARG A 193 3.11 5.44 3.20
N GLY A 194 2.02 5.92 3.78
CA GLY A 194 0.67 5.43 3.50
C GLY A 194 0.54 3.92 3.70
N VAL A 195 -0.09 3.28 2.74
CA VAL A 195 -0.38 1.83 2.77
C VAL A 195 0.89 0.99 2.87
N GLN A 196 1.97 1.34 2.15
CA GLN A 196 3.23 0.59 2.19
C GLN A 196 3.84 0.61 3.59
N ARG A 197 3.87 1.79 4.24
CA ARG A 197 4.34 1.91 5.62
C ARG A 197 3.51 1.06 6.58
N TYR A 198 2.19 1.05 6.41
CA TYR A 198 1.29 0.23 7.22
C TYR A 198 1.59 -1.27 7.08
N VAL A 199 1.73 -1.76 5.85
CA VAL A 199 2.02 -3.17 5.58
C VAL A 199 3.36 -3.59 6.20
N LEU A 200 4.43 -2.79 5.99
CA LEU A 200 5.75 -3.05 6.57
C LEU A 200 5.71 -3.00 8.11
N HIS A 201 5.03 -2.00 8.68
CA HIS A 201 4.90 -1.89 10.13
C HIS A 201 4.22 -3.12 10.72
N LYS A 202 3.12 -3.59 10.14
CA LYS A 202 2.42 -4.81 10.58
C LYS A 202 3.27 -6.07 10.41
N GLU A 203 4.10 -6.15 9.38
CA GLU A 203 5.03 -7.26 9.22
C GLU A 203 6.12 -7.23 10.28
N TYR A 204 6.73 -6.08 10.53
CA TYR A 204 7.80 -5.96 11.52
C TYR A 204 7.32 -5.98 12.99
N GLU A 205 6.06 -5.64 13.27
CA GLU A 205 5.45 -5.94 14.59
C GLU A 205 5.58 -7.43 14.95
N ARG A 206 5.57 -8.32 13.94
CA ARG A 206 5.63 -9.78 14.13
C ARG A 206 7.04 -10.34 14.01
N THR A 207 7.84 -9.82 13.10
CA THR A 207 9.13 -10.43 12.73
C THR A 207 10.34 -9.73 13.31
N LEU A 208 10.30 -8.42 13.47
CA LEU A 208 11.41 -7.58 13.94
C LEU A 208 10.91 -6.39 14.78
N PRO A 209 10.24 -6.61 15.94
CA PRO A 209 9.60 -5.54 16.71
C PRO A 209 10.59 -4.43 17.12
N GLN A 210 11.86 -4.77 17.36
CA GLN A 210 12.92 -3.80 17.72
C GLN A 210 13.16 -2.75 16.62
N ALA A 211 12.80 -3.04 15.37
CA ALA A 211 12.91 -2.07 14.28
C ALA A 211 11.93 -0.90 14.42
N LEU A 212 10.85 -1.07 15.18
CA LEU A 212 9.78 -0.09 15.34
C LEU A 212 9.98 0.83 16.55
N GLU A 213 10.76 0.43 17.55
CA GLU A 213 10.98 1.18 18.81
C GLU A 213 11.57 2.58 18.58
N ALA A 214 12.32 2.78 17.51
CA ALA A 214 12.96 4.05 17.17
C ALA A 214 12.18 4.89 16.13
N VAL A 215 11.01 4.44 15.68
CA VAL A 215 10.25 5.07 14.58
C VAL A 215 8.88 5.58 15.05
N SER A 216 8.55 5.36 16.33
CA SER A 216 7.32 5.78 17.01
C SER A 216 7.27 7.27 17.33
#